data_a4b5d2340f3b3de64e4b5fb87ac2c18f
#
_entry.id   a4b5d2340f3b3de64e4b5fb87ac2c18f
#
_cell.length_a   1.000
_cell.length_b   1.000
_cell.length_c   1.000
_cell.angle_alpha   90.00
_cell.angle_beta   90.00
_cell.angle_gamma   90.00
#
_symmetry.space_group_name_H-M   'P 1'
#
loop_
_entity.id
_entity.type
_entity.pdbx_description
1 polymer ?
#
loop_
_entity_poly.entity_id
_entity_poly.type
_entity_poly.pdbx_seq_one_letter_code
_entity_poly.pdbx_strand_id
1 'polypeptide(L)'
;MARHYRVISADGHVETPPDPWVKYVPEKWKDRAPRLIELPGGGEGWLIEGQPLLKNGQNITGRGPIRFDTGSYYRSDGTPNDGAGPAQQRLREQDEDGIDAEVLFPPVFATRFIEGITDRDVYCSMIRAYNTWLGQDYCSVAPDRLIGNSVTPISDIDDAVAELQFAHDVGLRSVAFYMFPNGSGFAQPEDDKFWEKCLELDMAIAPHFGFGEMRAPMAGAGRGTAGQAYASALTQRAGSHSPVYCMAQLMAAGVFDRFPDIKFYFAETNASWLPSTMYFMDDNHEIFSTAFEGRKMKLTPSEYVNKHCWFSIIRDPVAIDMAELLPLDNIMWGTDFPHSVGSFPHSQEFLDKAFAGKDDLRRRITLENPADYFGLDLDAEITETPVA
;
A
#
# COMPACT_ATOMS: atom_id res chain seq x y z
N MET A 1 27.16 5.88 17.13
CA MET A 1 27.01 7.18 16.42
C MET A 1 25.50 7.34 16.22
N ALA A 2 24.99 8.56 16.33
CA ALA A 2 23.57 8.80 16.06
C ALA A 2 23.20 8.28 14.66
N ARG A 3 22.04 7.59 14.54
CA ARG A 3 21.51 7.11 13.25
C ARG A 3 20.62 8.17 12.66
N HIS A 4 20.75 8.43 11.39
CA HIS A 4 19.93 9.35 10.61
C HIS A 4 19.42 8.66 9.35
N TYR A 5 18.36 9.18 8.75
CA TYR A 5 17.84 8.66 7.49
C TYR A 5 18.81 8.85 6.34
N ARG A 6 18.98 7.84 5.54
CA ARG A 6 19.73 7.82 4.27
C ARG A 6 18.88 7.28 3.14
N VAL A 7 18.07 6.25 3.44
CA VAL A 7 17.15 5.61 2.51
C VAL A 7 15.85 5.28 3.22
N ILE A 8 14.76 5.80 2.69
CA ILE A 8 13.40 5.53 3.14
C ILE A 8 12.68 4.73 2.03
N SER A 9 12.14 3.58 2.38
CA SER A 9 11.27 2.80 1.50
C SER A 9 9.84 3.30 1.64
N ALA A 10 9.28 3.85 0.58
CA ALA A 10 7.89 4.30 0.58
C ALA A 10 6.88 3.14 0.41
N ASP A 11 7.35 1.92 0.20
CA ASP A 11 6.51 0.75 -0.03
C ASP A 11 7.14 -0.52 0.52
N GLY A 12 6.43 -1.15 1.41
CA GLY A 12 6.71 -2.46 1.96
C GLY A 12 5.47 -3.01 2.66
N HIS A 13 5.43 -4.28 2.95
CA HIS A 13 4.25 -4.96 3.48
C HIS A 13 4.51 -5.66 4.82
N VAL A 14 3.49 -5.67 5.67
CA VAL A 14 3.48 -6.48 6.89
C VAL A 14 2.73 -7.76 6.59
N GLU A 15 3.46 -8.79 6.15
CA GLU A 15 2.88 -10.10 5.84
C GLU A 15 2.83 -10.99 7.08
N THR A 16 2.15 -10.52 8.14
CA THR A 16 2.01 -11.23 9.42
C THR A 16 0.89 -12.27 9.36
N PRO A 17 1.01 -13.38 10.10
CA PRO A 17 -0.14 -14.25 10.35
C PRO A 17 -1.22 -13.51 11.17
N PRO A 18 -2.45 -14.06 11.29
CA PRO A 18 -3.52 -13.37 12.02
C PRO A 18 -3.32 -13.32 13.54
N ASP A 19 -2.62 -14.30 14.13
CA ASP A 19 -2.52 -14.48 15.58
C ASP A 19 -2.07 -13.23 16.36
N PRO A 20 -1.09 -12.43 15.91
CA PRO A 20 -0.64 -11.24 16.62
C PRO A 20 -1.74 -10.20 16.87
N TRP A 21 -2.68 -10.03 15.96
CA TRP A 21 -3.72 -9.02 16.06
C TRP A 21 -5.10 -9.57 16.46
N VAL A 22 -5.37 -10.86 16.25
CA VAL A 22 -6.63 -11.51 16.64
C VAL A 22 -6.89 -11.41 18.16
N LYS A 23 -5.84 -11.26 18.98
CA LYS A 23 -5.98 -11.01 20.41
C LYS A 23 -6.79 -9.76 20.75
N TYR A 24 -6.84 -8.77 19.85
CA TYR A 24 -7.60 -7.52 19.99
C TYR A 24 -9.05 -7.64 19.53
N VAL A 25 -9.42 -8.73 18.86
CA VAL A 25 -10.81 -8.98 18.49
C VAL A 25 -11.66 -9.17 19.75
N PRO A 26 -12.82 -8.50 19.88
CA PRO A 26 -13.72 -8.67 21.01
C PRO A 26 -14.10 -10.14 21.22
N GLU A 27 -14.18 -10.58 22.49
CA GLU A 27 -14.43 -11.98 22.85
C GLU A 27 -15.63 -12.60 22.12
N LYS A 28 -16.72 -11.83 22.00
CA LYS A 28 -17.94 -12.27 21.28
C LYS A 28 -17.74 -12.59 19.78
N TRP A 29 -16.62 -12.17 19.20
CA TRP A 29 -16.31 -12.35 17.78
C TRP A 29 -15.07 -13.22 17.52
N LYS A 30 -14.39 -13.69 18.56
CA LYS A 30 -13.15 -14.48 18.41
C LYS A 30 -13.32 -15.74 17.57
N ASP A 31 -14.45 -16.44 17.71
CA ASP A 31 -14.73 -17.64 16.90
C ASP A 31 -14.87 -17.34 15.41
N ARG A 32 -15.12 -16.09 15.07
CA ARG A 32 -15.25 -15.59 13.69
C ARG A 32 -13.96 -14.96 13.16
N ALA A 33 -12.94 -14.80 14.02
CA ALA A 33 -11.68 -14.20 13.64
C ALA A 33 -10.89 -15.11 12.71
N PRO A 34 -10.00 -14.54 11.89
CA PRO A 34 -9.11 -15.32 11.04
C PRO A 34 -8.21 -16.27 11.85
N ARG A 35 -7.96 -17.44 11.27
CA ARG A 35 -6.99 -18.41 11.81
C ARG A 35 -6.22 -19.06 10.69
N LEU A 36 -5.00 -19.51 10.98
CA LEU A 36 -4.20 -20.26 10.03
C LEU A 36 -4.75 -21.68 9.81
N ILE A 37 -4.63 -22.13 8.58
CA ILE A 37 -4.88 -23.52 8.17
C ILE A 37 -3.71 -24.02 7.34
N GLU A 38 -3.39 -25.30 7.45
CA GLU A 38 -2.41 -25.95 6.59
C GLU A 38 -2.98 -26.17 5.18
N LEU A 39 -2.17 -25.90 4.17
CA LEU A 39 -2.51 -26.11 2.77
C LEU A 39 -1.96 -27.45 2.28
N PRO A 40 -2.56 -28.07 1.24
CA PRO A 40 -2.10 -29.36 0.71
C PRO A 40 -0.64 -29.41 0.25
N GLY A 41 -0.07 -28.25 -0.11
CA GLY A 41 1.33 -28.10 -0.50
C GLY A 41 2.31 -27.97 0.66
N GLY A 42 1.82 -27.97 1.90
CA GLY A 42 2.61 -27.77 3.13
C GLY A 42 2.83 -26.31 3.51
N GLY A 43 2.22 -25.37 2.79
CA GLY A 43 2.16 -23.96 3.20
C GLY A 43 0.95 -23.66 4.09
N GLU A 44 0.73 -22.39 4.38
CA GLU A 44 -0.34 -21.93 5.25
C GLU A 44 -1.28 -20.98 4.50
N GLY A 45 -2.55 -21.04 4.86
CA GLY A 45 -3.60 -20.13 4.40
C GLY A 45 -4.39 -19.58 5.58
N TRP A 46 -5.35 -18.73 5.30
CA TRP A 46 -6.25 -18.20 6.31
C TRP A 46 -7.64 -18.81 6.16
N LEU A 47 -8.32 -19.03 7.27
CA LEU A 47 -9.73 -19.36 7.31
C LEU A 47 -10.48 -18.22 8.00
N ILE A 48 -11.46 -17.65 7.33
CA ILE A 48 -12.33 -16.60 7.87
C ILE A 48 -13.78 -17.02 7.62
N GLU A 49 -14.60 -17.06 8.68
CA GLU A 49 -16.02 -17.43 8.61
C GLU A 49 -16.29 -18.74 7.83
N GLY A 50 -15.41 -19.73 7.97
CA GLY A 50 -15.51 -20.98 7.25
C GLY A 50 -15.11 -20.93 5.77
N GLN A 51 -14.66 -19.78 5.28
CA GLN A 51 -14.16 -19.60 3.91
C GLN A 51 -12.64 -19.62 3.91
N PRO A 52 -12.01 -20.52 3.13
CA PRO A 52 -10.56 -20.58 3.06
C PRO A 52 -10.00 -19.54 2.10
N LEU A 53 -9.05 -18.75 2.56
CA LEU A 53 -8.14 -17.98 1.73
C LEU A 53 -6.91 -18.83 1.46
N LEU A 54 -6.82 -19.37 0.26
CA LEU A 54 -5.75 -20.31 -0.16
C LEU A 54 -4.48 -19.57 -0.65
N LYS A 55 -4.53 -18.24 -0.69
CA LYS A 55 -3.41 -17.37 -1.04
C LYS A 55 -3.23 -16.35 0.07
N ASN A 56 -2.01 -16.17 0.49
CA ASN A 56 -1.60 -15.13 1.43
C ASN A 56 -0.36 -14.41 0.89
N GLY A 57 0.09 -13.35 1.54
CA GLY A 57 1.28 -12.62 1.10
C GLY A 57 2.53 -13.49 1.05
N GLN A 58 2.66 -14.48 1.93
CA GLN A 58 3.78 -15.41 1.93
C GLN A 58 3.86 -16.29 0.67
N ASN A 59 2.76 -16.44 -0.07
CA ASN A 59 2.78 -17.14 -1.36
C ASN A 59 3.55 -16.38 -2.45
N ILE A 60 3.78 -15.10 -2.27
CA ILE A 60 4.48 -14.24 -3.23
C ILE A 60 5.77 -13.62 -2.66
N THR A 61 6.23 -14.09 -1.49
CA THR A 61 7.50 -13.66 -0.89
C THR A 61 8.70 -14.42 -1.44
N GLY A 62 9.86 -13.82 -1.27
CA GLY A 62 11.13 -14.42 -1.66
C GLY A 62 11.37 -14.45 -3.17
N ARG A 63 12.54 -14.96 -3.56
CA ARG A 63 12.97 -15.03 -4.96
C ARG A 63 12.96 -16.47 -5.42
N GLY A 64 12.14 -16.78 -6.37
CA GLY A 64 12.03 -18.12 -6.95
C GLY A 64 10.72 -18.35 -7.66
N PRO A 65 10.48 -19.53 -8.18
CA PRO A 65 9.18 -19.87 -8.75
C PRO A 65 8.10 -19.78 -7.68
N ILE A 66 7.16 -18.88 -7.86
CA ILE A 66 6.03 -18.70 -6.95
C ILE A 66 5.14 -19.94 -6.96
N ARG A 67 4.85 -20.48 -5.77
CA ARG A 67 3.91 -21.58 -5.56
C ARG A 67 2.89 -21.16 -4.51
N PHE A 68 1.66 -21.02 -4.93
CA PHE A 68 0.58 -20.50 -4.07
C PHE A 68 0.16 -21.42 -2.92
N ASP A 69 0.62 -22.67 -2.89
CA ASP A 69 0.28 -23.67 -1.88
C ASP A 69 1.43 -24.00 -0.91
N THR A 70 2.56 -23.31 -1.02
CA THR A 70 3.77 -23.57 -0.21
C THR A 70 4.24 -22.39 0.63
N GLY A 71 3.62 -21.20 0.50
CA GLY A 71 3.98 -20.05 1.30
C GLY A 71 3.66 -20.27 2.77
N SER A 72 4.65 -20.12 3.65
CA SER A 72 4.52 -20.29 5.09
C SER A 72 4.96 -19.03 5.83
N TYR A 73 4.30 -18.70 6.93
CA TYR A 73 4.71 -17.66 7.86
C TYR A 73 5.89 -18.08 8.74
N TYR A 74 6.16 -19.37 8.83
CA TYR A 74 7.18 -19.92 9.71
C TYR A 74 8.15 -20.82 8.96
N ARG A 75 9.41 -20.76 9.38
CA ARG A 75 10.45 -21.70 8.96
C ARG A 75 10.27 -23.05 9.66
N SER A 76 10.97 -24.05 9.22
CA SER A 76 10.90 -25.42 9.79
C SER A 76 11.33 -25.50 11.28
N ASP A 77 12.07 -24.51 11.77
CA ASP A 77 12.47 -24.40 13.16
C ASP A 77 11.45 -23.60 14.02
N GLY A 78 10.34 -23.15 13.42
CA GLY A 78 9.30 -22.38 14.06
C GLY A 78 9.56 -20.88 14.15
N THR A 79 10.68 -20.38 13.62
CA THR A 79 10.94 -18.95 13.54
C THR A 79 10.15 -18.31 12.39
N PRO A 80 9.72 -17.04 12.53
CA PRO A 80 9.02 -16.37 11.44
C PRO A 80 9.89 -16.21 10.19
N ASN A 81 9.28 -16.39 9.03
CA ASN A 81 9.88 -16.06 7.74
C ASN A 81 10.07 -14.54 7.59
N ASP A 82 10.82 -14.15 6.55
CA ASP A 82 11.08 -12.75 6.24
C ASP A 82 9.76 -11.99 6.05
N GLY A 83 9.67 -10.81 6.66
CA GLY A 83 8.48 -9.98 6.64
C GLY A 83 7.29 -10.45 7.48
N ALA A 84 7.34 -11.67 8.06
CA ALA A 84 6.24 -12.26 8.85
C ALA A 84 6.40 -12.06 10.36
N GLY A 85 7.57 -11.65 10.80
CA GLY A 85 7.95 -11.57 12.20
C GLY A 85 7.48 -10.29 12.92
N PRO A 86 7.82 -10.18 14.22
CA PRO A 86 7.54 -8.99 15.01
C PRO A 86 8.37 -7.79 14.54
N ALA A 87 8.02 -6.60 15.03
CA ALA A 87 8.66 -5.34 14.67
C ALA A 87 10.20 -5.36 14.83
N GLN A 88 10.72 -6.03 15.88
CA GLN A 88 12.17 -6.17 16.08
C GLN A 88 12.85 -6.98 14.98
N GLN A 89 12.17 -7.97 14.39
CA GLN A 89 12.67 -8.67 13.21
C GLN A 89 12.67 -7.74 12.00
N ARG A 90 11.60 -6.98 11.79
CA ARG A 90 11.50 -6.01 10.69
C ARG A 90 12.62 -4.98 10.72
N LEU A 91 12.95 -4.46 11.90
CA LEU A 91 14.06 -3.51 12.06
C LEU A 91 15.41 -4.12 11.68
N ARG A 92 15.64 -5.41 11.99
CA ARG A 92 16.87 -6.11 11.54
C ARG A 92 16.88 -6.35 10.03
N GLU A 93 15.75 -6.69 9.45
CA GLU A 93 15.59 -6.87 7.99
C GLU A 93 15.83 -5.55 7.25
N GLN A 94 15.33 -4.43 7.77
CA GLN A 94 15.65 -3.09 7.26
C GLN A 94 17.15 -2.81 7.32
N ASP A 95 17.80 -3.10 8.45
CA ASP A 95 19.25 -2.88 8.61
C ASP A 95 20.07 -3.75 7.65
N GLU A 96 19.66 -5.00 7.42
CA GLU A 96 20.30 -5.92 6.47
C GLU A 96 20.26 -5.35 5.04
N ASP A 97 19.15 -4.75 4.66
CA ASP A 97 18.92 -4.19 3.31
C ASP A 97 19.37 -2.72 3.18
N GLY A 98 19.85 -2.11 4.27
CA GLY A 98 20.32 -0.72 4.30
C GLY A 98 19.18 0.29 4.21
N ILE A 99 18.00 -0.03 4.76
CA ILE A 99 16.81 0.82 4.82
C ILE A 99 16.70 1.42 6.22
N ASP A 100 16.48 2.71 6.33
CA ASP A 100 16.39 3.40 7.60
C ASP A 100 14.95 3.55 8.11
N ALA A 101 13.97 3.70 7.20
CA ALA A 101 12.53 3.67 7.52
C ALA A 101 11.72 3.09 6.36
N GLU A 102 10.52 2.65 6.65
CA GLU A 102 9.66 1.99 5.67
C GLU A 102 8.18 2.26 5.92
N VAL A 103 7.46 2.57 4.85
CA VAL A 103 6.01 2.68 4.83
C VAL A 103 5.42 1.29 4.67
N LEU A 104 4.60 0.88 5.64
CA LEU A 104 4.14 -0.49 5.79
C LEU A 104 2.69 -0.62 5.37
N PHE A 105 2.46 -1.29 4.26
CA PHE A 105 1.12 -1.63 3.80
C PHE A 105 0.59 -2.90 4.50
N PRO A 106 -0.74 -3.04 4.60
CA PRO A 106 -1.34 -4.22 5.21
C PRO A 106 -1.13 -5.47 4.34
N PRO A 107 -1.34 -6.67 4.90
CA PRO A 107 -1.21 -7.93 4.16
C PRO A 107 -2.07 -7.92 2.90
N VAL A 108 -1.45 -8.17 1.73
CA VAL A 108 -2.05 -7.97 0.39
C VAL A 108 -3.41 -8.65 0.22
N PHE A 109 -3.50 -9.92 0.62
CA PHE A 109 -4.73 -10.67 0.39
C PHE A 109 -5.69 -10.61 1.59
N ALA A 110 -5.18 -10.38 2.79
CA ALA A 110 -5.95 -10.45 4.03
C ALA A 110 -7.00 -9.33 4.12
N THR A 111 -6.64 -8.10 3.78
CA THR A 111 -7.59 -6.97 3.77
C THR A 111 -8.74 -7.22 2.81
N ARG A 112 -8.44 -7.72 1.61
CA ARG A 112 -9.45 -8.08 0.61
C ARG A 112 -10.37 -9.19 1.10
N PHE A 113 -9.85 -10.10 1.91
CA PHE A 113 -10.61 -11.23 2.42
C PHE A 113 -11.51 -10.82 3.60
N ILE A 114 -11.02 -9.94 4.48
CA ILE A 114 -11.80 -9.34 5.56
C ILE A 114 -12.99 -8.56 5.01
N GLU A 115 -12.84 -7.87 3.87
CA GLU A 115 -13.95 -7.20 3.19
C GLU A 115 -15.06 -8.16 2.72
N GLY A 116 -14.82 -9.45 2.66
CA GLY A 116 -15.85 -10.48 2.38
C GLY A 116 -16.74 -10.80 3.58
N ILE A 117 -16.44 -10.29 4.77
CA ILE A 117 -17.29 -10.42 5.96
C ILE A 117 -18.53 -9.53 5.79
N THR A 118 -19.69 -10.13 5.74
CA THR A 118 -20.96 -9.42 5.47
C THR A 118 -21.59 -8.79 6.71
N ASP A 119 -21.26 -9.29 7.89
CA ASP A 119 -21.69 -8.72 9.17
C ASP A 119 -20.83 -7.49 9.49
N ARG A 120 -21.46 -6.30 9.43
CA ARG A 120 -20.79 -5.01 9.61
C ARG A 120 -20.02 -4.93 10.94
N ASP A 121 -20.61 -5.37 12.04
CA ASP A 121 -19.99 -5.26 13.36
C ASP A 121 -18.76 -6.15 13.48
N VAL A 122 -18.78 -7.34 12.89
CA VAL A 122 -17.64 -8.26 12.82
C VAL A 122 -16.56 -7.66 11.92
N TYR A 123 -16.91 -7.20 10.72
CA TYR A 123 -16.00 -6.59 9.77
C TYR A 123 -15.24 -5.41 10.40
N CYS A 124 -15.95 -4.44 10.95
CA CYS A 124 -15.34 -3.29 11.61
C CYS A 124 -14.47 -3.70 12.83
N SER A 125 -14.89 -4.75 13.57
CA SER A 125 -14.10 -5.27 14.69
C SER A 125 -12.78 -5.90 14.24
N MET A 126 -12.73 -6.55 13.09
CA MET A 126 -11.49 -7.12 12.55
C MET A 126 -10.52 -6.02 12.12
N ILE A 127 -11.01 -4.99 11.43
CA ILE A 127 -10.21 -3.84 11.04
C ILE A 127 -9.67 -3.11 12.28
N ARG A 128 -10.52 -2.83 13.27
CA ARG A 128 -10.14 -2.20 14.53
C ARG A 128 -9.05 -3.00 15.25
N ALA A 129 -9.16 -4.33 15.30
CA ALA A 129 -8.17 -5.20 15.93
C ALA A 129 -6.82 -5.13 15.22
N TYR A 130 -6.83 -5.14 13.88
CA TYR A 130 -5.62 -5.00 13.07
C TYR A 130 -4.93 -3.64 13.31
N ASN A 131 -5.67 -2.55 13.20
CA ASN A 131 -5.12 -1.20 13.41
C ASN A 131 -4.61 -1.00 14.85
N THR A 132 -5.30 -1.59 15.85
CA THR A 132 -4.83 -1.56 17.23
C THR A 132 -3.45 -2.20 17.36
N TRP A 133 -3.30 -3.40 16.82
CA TRP A 133 -2.03 -4.11 16.84
C TRP A 133 -0.94 -3.38 16.07
N LEU A 134 -1.26 -2.91 14.86
CA LEU A 134 -0.29 -2.21 14.01
C LEU A 134 0.25 -0.95 14.70
N GLY A 135 -0.63 -0.14 15.27
CA GLY A 135 -0.23 1.09 15.97
C GLY A 135 0.44 0.83 17.31
N GLN A 136 -0.19 0.03 18.19
CA GLN A 136 0.24 -0.10 19.57
C GLN A 136 1.36 -1.12 19.81
N ASP A 137 1.42 -2.21 19.02
CA ASP A 137 2.40 -3.27 19.23
C ASP A 137 3.53 -3.25 18.19
N TYR A 138 3.21 -2.92 16.94
CA TYR A 138 4.16 -3.04 15.85
C TYR A 138 4.90 -1.72 15.59
N CYS A 139 4.22 -0.69 15.13
CA CYS A 139 4.86 0.57 14.78
C CYS A 139 5.37 1.37 15.99
N SER A 140 4.75 1.19 17.16
CA SER A 140 5.19 1.84 18.40
C SER A 140 6.60 1.47 18.86
N VAL A 141 7.17 0.38 18.34
CA VAL A 141 8.54 -0.04 18.66
C VAL A 141 9.59 0.94 18.11
N ALA A 142 9.32 1.51 16.94
CA ALA A 142 10.16 2.52 16.30
C ALA A 142 9.29 3.35 15.36
N PRO A 143 8.49 4.31 15.87
CA PRO A 143 7.49 5.03 15.09
C PRO A 143 8.08 5.97 14.03
N ASP A 144 9.36 6.25 14.13
CA ASP A 144 10.19 6.98 13.17
C ASP A 144 10.73 6.08 12.05
N ARG A 145 10.67 4.76 12.20
CA ARG A 145 11.16 3.79 11.20
C ARG A 145 10.06 2.89 10.61
N LEU A 146 8.97 2.69 11.33
CA LEU A 146 7.87 1.80 10.98
C LEU A 146 6.60 2.64 10.77
N ILE A 147 6.41 3.15 9.55
CA ILE A 147 5.30 4.03 9.18
C ILE A 147 4.12 3.18 8.71
N GLY A 148 3.20 2.86 9.63
CA GLY A 148 2.07 1.98 9.33
C GLY A 148 0.95 2.66 8.57
N ASN A 149 0.49 2.01 7.50
CA ASN A 149 -0.78 2.35 6.85
C ASN A 149 -1.93 1.65 7.55
N SER A 150 -2.87 2.43 8.06
CA SER A 150 -4.13 1.92 8.60
C SER A 150 -5.03 1.37 7.51
N VAL A 151 -5.97 0.52 7.90
CA VAL A 151 -7.06 0.06 7.05
C VAL A 151 -8.36 0.69 7.55
N THR A 152 -9.22 1.13 6.62
CA THR A 152 -10.54 1.65 6.96
C THR A 152 -11.63 0.75 6.40
N PRO A 153 -12.77 0.59 7.11
CA PRO A 153 -13.90 -0.13 6.57
C PRO A 153 -14.51 0.63 5.38
N ILE A 154 -15.05 -0.13 4.44
CA ILE A 154 -15.76 0.37 3.26
C ILE A 154 -17.26 0.06 3.34
N SER A 155 -17.77 -0.32 4.51
CA SER A 155 -19.17 -0.65 4.73
C SER A 155 -20.07 0.58 4.83
N ASP A 156 -19.52 1.66 5.37
CA ASP A 156 -20.21 2.93 5.60
C ASP A 156 -19.17 4.05 5.79
N ILE A 157 -19.47 5.24 5.29
CA ILE A 157 -18.53 6.37 5.35
C ILE A 157 -18.27 6.86 6.79
N ASP A 158 -19.28 6.79 7.66
CA ASP A 158 -19.12 7.21 9.05
C ASP A 158 -18.28 6.20 9.83
N ASP A 159 -18.33 4.90 9.48
CA ASP A 159 -17.39 3.89 10.00
C ASP A 159 -15.96 4.16 9.55
N ALA A 160 -15.77 4.50 8.26
CA ALA A 160 -14.46 4.81 7.71
C ALA A 160 -13.83 6.03 8.42
N VAL A 161 -14.61 7.09 8.62
CA VAL A 161 -14.18 8.30 9.33
C VAL A 161 -13.85 8.03 10.80
N ALA A 162 -14.69 7.24 11.48
CA ALA A 162 -14.46 6.87 12.88
C ALA A 162 -13.21 5.98 13.04
N GLU A 163 -12.97 5.09 12.09
CA GLU A 163 -11.76 4.24 12.10
C GLU A 163 -10.50 5.03 11.79
N LEU A 164 -10.58 6.02 10.88
CA LEU A 164 -9.47 6.92 10.59
C LEU A 164 -9.04 7.72 11.83
N GLN A 165 -10.01 8.28 12.58
CA GLN A 165 -9.73 8.94 13.86
C GLN A 165 -9.05 8.00 14.85
N PHE A 166 -9.57 6.77 14.98
CA PHE A 166 -8.98 5.79 15.88
C PHE A 166 -7.56 5.41 15.46
N ALA A 167 -7.32 5.20 14.17
CA ALA A 167 -6.00 4.87 13.64
C ALA A 167 -4.98 5.97 13.97
N HIS A 168 -5.36 7.24 13.81
CA HIS A 168 -4.55 8.37 14.23
C HIS A 168 -4.28 8.36 15.75
N ASP A 169 -5.31 8.10 16.58
CA ASP A 169 -5.19 8.09 18.04
C ASP A 169 -4.25 6.99 18.56
N VAL A 170 -4.10 5.87 17.82
CA VAL A 170 -3.13 4.81 18.12
C VAL A 170 -1.75 5.01 17.47
N GLY A 171 -1.53 6.17 16.85
CA GLY A 171 -0.22 6.59 16.33
C GLY A 171 0.03 6.26 14.86
N LEU A 172 -0.96 5.76 14.12
CA LEU A 172 -0.84 5.58 12.68
C LEU A 172 -1.02 6.92 11.96
N ARG A 173 -0.21 7.18 10.93
CA ARG A 173 -0.17 8.47 10.23
C ARG A 173 -0.47 8.38 8.75
N SER A 174 -0.82 7.20 8.28
CA SER A 174 -1.15 6.95 6.89
C SER A 174 -2.32 5.97 6.78
N VAL A 175 -3.07 6.07 5.70
CA VAL A 175 -4.19 5.18 5.40
C VAL A 175 -4.04 4.58 4.01
N ALA A 176 -4.07 3.25 3.93
CA ALA A 176 -4.13 2.51 2.69
C ALA A 176 -5.58 2.22 2.30
N PHE A 177 -5.89 2.34 1.02
CA PHE A 177 -7.19 1.90 0.52
C PHE A 177 -7.11 1.38 -0.91
N TYR A 178 -8.04 0.48 -1.24
CA TYR A 178 -8.15 -0.19 -2.53
C TYR A 178 -9.45 0.12 -3.26
N MET A 179 -10.38 0.81 -2.60
CA MET A 179 -11.65 1.31 -3.13
C MET A 179 -11.96 2.64 -2.47
N PHE A 180 -12.86 3.44 -3.08
CA PHE A 180 -13.31 4.66 -2.43
C PHE A 180 -13.98 4.39 -1.08
N PRO A 181 -13.87 5.30 -0.09
CA PRO A 181 -14.38 5.07 1.26
C PRO A 181 -15.88 4.75 1.32
N ASN A 182 -16.65 5.20 0.32
CA ASN A 182 -18.07 4.86 0.16
C ASN A 182 -18.33 3.37 -0.21
N GLY A 183 -17.28 2.57 -0.39
CA GLY A 183 -17.37 1.14 -0.73
C GLY A 183 -17.64 0.85 -2.21
N SER A 184 -17.68 1.86 -3.07
CA SER A 184 -17.85 1.68 -4.51
C SER A 184 -16.57 1.91 -5.30
N GLY A 185 -16.57 1.52 -6.58
CA GLY A 185 -15.49 1.83 -7.51
C GLY A 185 -15.52 3.28 -8.04
N PHE A 186 -16.42 4.12 -7.56
CA PHE A 186 -16.63 5.49 -8.03
C PHE A 186 -16.50 6.48 -6.90
N ALA A 187 -15.80 7.60 -7.14
CA ALA A 187 -15.79 8.71 -6.19
C ALA A 187 -17.18 9.32 -6.07
N GLN A 188 -17.66 9.49 -4.83
CA GLN A 188 -18.97 10.02 -4.50
C GLN A 188 -18.86 11.26 -3.59
N PRO A 189 -19.88 12.13 -3.57
CA PRO A 189 -19.83 13.32 -2.69
C PRO A 189 -19.70 12.99 -1.19
N GLU A 190 -20.19 11.83 -0.75
CA GLU A 190 -20.05 11.40 0.65
C GLU A 190 -18.61 11.11 1.07
N ASP A 191 -17.71 10.80 0.12
CA ASP A 191 -16.28 10.61 0.39
C ASP A 191 -15.62 11.90 0.90
N ASP A 192 -16.22 13.06 0.66
CA ASP A 192 -15.68 14.34 1.11
C ASP A 192 -15.48 14.36 2.63
N LYS A 193 -16.35 13.73 3.42
CA LYS A 193 -16.17 13.59 4.88
C LYS A 193 -14.85 12.89 5.24
N PHE A 194 -14.47 11.89 4.44
CA PHE A 194 -13.24 11.14 4.66
C PHE A 194 -12.01 11.98 4.27
N TRP A 195 -12.08 12.67 3.15
CA TRP A 195 -10.99 13.56 2.71
C TRP A 195 -10.76 14.72 3.68
N GLU A 196 -11.85 15.35 4.15
CA GLU A 196 -11.79 16.38 5.21
C GLU A 196 -11.10 15.83 6.46
N LYS A 197 -11.45 14.62 6.89
CA LYS A 197 -10.86 13.99 8.07
C LYS A 197 -9.39 13.64 7.88
N CYS A 198 -8.98 13.18 6.71
CA CYS A 198 -7.56 12.96 6.41
C CYS A 198 -6.75 14.26 6.56
N LEU A 199 -7.26 15.37 6.01
CA LEU A 199 -6.59 16.68 6.10
C LEU A 199 -6.59 17.23 7.55
N GLU A 200 -7.70 17.06 8.29
CA GLU A 200 -7.79 17.47 9.70
C GLU A 200 -6.74 16.77 10.57
N LEU A 201 -6.50 15.49 10.32
CA LEU A 201 -5.60 14.65 11.09
C LEU A 201 -4.17 14.61 10.53
N ASP A 202 -3.91 15.28 9.43
CA ASP A 202 -2.64 15.21 8.69
C ASP A 202 -2.25 13.75 8.34
N MET A 203 -3.25 12.96 7.92
CA MET A 203 -3.07 11.57 7.52
C MET A 203 -2.65 11.48 6.06
N ALA A 204 -1.53 10.84 5.77
CA ALA A 204 -1.11 10.51 4.42
C ALA A 204 -2.11 9.54 3.76
N ILE A 205 -2.47 9.79 2.50
CA ILE A 205 -3.47 9.02 1.77
C ILE A 205 -2.76 8.16 0.72
N ALA A 206 -2.79 6.84 0.88
CA ALA A 206 -2.01 5.91 0.09
C ALA A 206 -2.87 4.84 -0.62
N PRO A 207 -3.50 5.17 -1.77
CA PRO A 207 -4.06 4.13 -2.63
C PRO A 207 -2.95 3.20 -3.13
N HIS A 208 -3.23 1.90 -3.06
CA HIS A 208 -2.28 0.89 -3.47
C HIS A 208 -2.62 0.30 -4.83
N PHE A 209 -1.64 -0.34 -5.49
CA PHE A 209 -1.86 -1.11 -6.70
C PHE A 209 -3.09 -2.04 -6.59
N GLY A 210 -3.88 -2.14 -7.65
CA GLY A 210 -5.14 -2.88 -7.64
C GLY A 210 -6.35 -2.07 -7.14
N PHE A 211 -6.21 -0.75 -6.95
CA PHE A 211 -7.33 0.13 -6.62
C PHE A 211 -8.45 0.05 -7.68
N GLY A 212 -9.70 -0.06 -7.23
CA GLY A 212 -10.87 -0.06 -8.10
C GLY A 212 -11.04 -1.30 -8.97
N GLU A 213 -10.14 -2.27 -8.89
CA GLU A 213 -10.35 -3.55 -9.54
C GLU A 213 -11.58 -4.23 -8.95
N MET A 214 -12.61 -4.40 -9.78
CA MET A 214 -13.79 -5.18 -9.39
C MET A 214 -13.35 -6.59 -9.03
N ARG A 215 -13.47 -6.91 -7.76
CA ARG A 215 -13.08 -8.22 -7.25
C ARG A 215 -14.10 -9.25 -7.71
N ALA A 216 -13.66 -10.18 -8.52
CA ALA A 216 -14.35 -11.45 -8.59
C ALA A 216 -14.41 -12.02 -7.16
N PRO A 217 -15.57 -12.51 -6.68
CA PRO A 217 -15.68 -13.13 -5.37
C PRO A 217 -14.57 -14.16 -5.22
N MET A 218 -13.74 -14.04 -4.17
CA MET A 218 -12.59 -14.95 -3.99
C MET A 218 -13.01 -16.41 -3.83
N ALA A 219 -14.23 -16.64 -3.32
CA ALA A 219 -14.84 -17.96 -3.24
C ALA A 219 -15.33 -18.39 -4.63
N GLY A 220 -14.55 -19.24 -5.31
CA GLY A 220 -14.97 -19.89 -6.54
C GLY A 220 -14.96 -19.00 -7.78
N ALA A 221 -14.38 -17.84 -7.74
CA ALA A 221 -14.10 -17.06 -8.94
C ALA A 221 -13.40 -17.95 -9.94
N GLY A 222 -14.10 -18.22 -11.01
CA GLY A 222 -13.79 -19.25 -11.97
C GLY A 222 -12.30 -19.33 -12.19
N ARG A 223 -11.78 -20.49 -11.93
CA ARG A 223 -10.38 -20.80 -12.17
C ARG A 223 -10.20 -20.59 -13.66
N GLY A 224 -9.76 -19.39 -14.04
CA GLY A 224 -9.29 -19.19 -15.39
C GLY A 224 -8.30 -20.29 -15.71
N THR A 225 -8.18 -20.65 -16.96
CA THR A 225 -7.15 -21.60 -17.38
C THR A 225 -5.79 -21.13 -16.87
N ALA A 226 -4.82 -22.02 -16.68
CA ALA A 226 -3.46 -21.64 -16.30
C ALA A 226 -2.89 -20.55 -17.22
N GLY A 227 -3.29 -20.55 -18.52
CA GLY A 227 -2.93 -19.51 -19.48
C GLY A 227 -3.54 -18.14 -19.15
N GLN A 228 -4.77 -18.07 -18.66
CA GLN A 228 -5.40 -16.81 -18.24
C GLN A 228 -4.76 -16.25 -16.97
N ALA A 229 -4.43 -17.12 -16.00
CA ALA A 229 -3.71 -16.71 -14.80
C ALA A 229 -2.30 -16.19 -15.15
N TYR A 230 -1.61 -16.85 -16.08
CA TYR A 230 -0.31 -16.41 -16.57
C TYR A 230 -0.39 -15.07 -17.33
N ALA A 231 -1.39 -14.92 -18.21
CA ALA A 231 -1.63 -13.65 -18.92
C ALA A 231 -1.88 -12.49 -17.93
N SER A 232 -2.68 -12.72 -16.89
CA SER A 232 -2.89 -11.73 -15.82
C SER A 232 -1.58 -11.39 -15.10
N ALA A 233 -0.75 -12.38 -14.78
CA ALA A 233 0.55 -12.16 -14.14
C ALA A 233 1.52 -11.37 -15.04
N LEU A 234 1.49 -11.59 -16.36
CA LEU A 234 2.32 -10.84 -17.33
C LEU A 234 1.92 -9.35 -17.43
N THR A 235 0.65 -9.04 -17.20
CA THR A 235 0.15 -7.65 -17.27
C THR A 235 0.21 -6.93 -15.94
N GLN A 236 0.50 -7.65 -14.85
CA GLN A 236 0.63 -7.06 -13.53
C GLN A 236 1.74 -5.99 -13.56
N ARG A 237 1.39 -4.76 -13.20
CA ARG A 237 2.26 -3.58 -13.24
C ARG A 237 2.82 -3.18 -14.62
N ALA A 238 2.51 -3.91 -15.68
CA ALA A 238 2.96 -3.58 -17.04
C ALA A 238 2.16 -2.46 -17.69
N GLY A 239 0.99 -2.13 -17.14
CA GLY A 239 0.17 -0.99 -17.56
C GLY A 239 -0.77 -0.63 -16.41
N SER A 240 -0.64 0.57 -15.91
CA SER A 240 -1.27 0.97 -14.65
C SER A 240 -2.70 1.47 -14.84
N HIS A 241 -3.64 0.57 -15.11
CA HIS A 241 -5.05 0.95 -15.20
C HIS A 241 -5.61 1.47 -13.88
N SER A 242 -5.21 0.89 -12.77
CA SER A 242 -5.76 1.18 -11.45
C SER A 242 -5.47 2.62 -10.97
N PRO A 243 -4.23 3.16 -10.97
CA PRO A 243 -4.01 4.55 -10.61
C PRO A 243 -4.63 5.53 -11.61
N VAL A 244 -4.59 5.25 -12.92
CA VAL A 244 -5.22 6.09 -13.94
C VAL A 244 -6.73 6.19 -13.70
N TYR A 245 -7.37 5.07 -13.39
CA TYR A 245 -8.80 5.04 -13.08
C TYR A 245 -9.11 5.85 -11.82
N CYS A 246 -8.35 5.68 -10.74
CA CYS A 246 -8.52 6.43 -9.49
C CYS A 246 -8.37 7.94 -9.72
N MET A 247 -7.29 8.36 -10.38
CA MET A 247 -7.03 9.77 -10.70
C MET A 247 -8.17 10.39 -11.53
N ALA A 248 -8.62 9.69 -12.57
CA ALA A 248 -9.72 10.15 -13.43
C ALA A 248 -11.03 10.32 -12.63
N GLN A 249 -11.34 9.40 -11.70
CA GLN A 249 -12.50 9.51 -10.82
C GLN A 249 -12.40 10.71 -9.87
N LEU A 250 -11.24 10.93 -9.24
CA LEU A 250 -11.02 12.07 -8.35
C LEU A 250 -11.15 13.41 -9.10
N MET A 251 -10.59 13.51 -10.32
CA MET A 251 -10.71 14.69 -11.20
C MET A 251 -12.16 14.92 -11.60
N ALA A 252 -12.83 13.91 -12.12
CA ALA A 252 -14.21 14.01 -12.61
C ALA A 252 -15.19 14.36 -11.47
N ALA A 253 -15.02 13.78 -10.30
CA ALA A 253 -15.77 14.12 -9.09
C ALA A 253 -15.40 15.49 -8.52
N GLY A 254 -14.30 16.10 -8.97
CA GLY A 254 -13.81 17.40 -8.54
C GLY A 254 -13.27 17.45 -7.12
N VAL A 255 -12.72 16.33 -6.65
CA VAL A 255 -12.09 16.24 -5.32
C VAL A 255 -10.94 17.22 -5.22
N PHE A 256 -10.04 17.27 -6.20
CA PHE A 256 -8.90 18.19 -6.20
C PHE A 256 -9.27 19.67 -6.22
N ASP A 257 -10.45 20.02 -6.78
CA ASP A 257 -10.95 21.38 -6.76
C ASP A 257 -11.54 21.80 -5.42
N ARG A 258 -12.14 20.86 -4.68
CA ARG A 258 -12.69 21.08 -3.35
C ARG A 258 -11.61 21.04 -2.27
N PHE A 259 -10.61 20.21 -2.46
CA PHE A 259 -9.51 19.98 -1.51
C PHE A 259 -8.17 20.32 -2.18
N PRO A 260 -7.79 21.59 -2.29
CA PRO A 260 -6.62 22.03 -3.05
C PRO A 260 -5.28 21.59 -2.45
N ASP A 261 -5.26 21.12 -1.21
CA ASP A 261 -4.06 20.68 -0.49
C ASP A 261 -3.99 19.16 -0.35
N ILE A 262 -5.01 18.43 -0.86
CA ILE A 262 -5.04 16.97 -0.76
C ILE A 262 -3.97 16.33 -1.65
N LYS A 263 -3.31 15.31 -1.12
CA LYS A 263 -2.27 14.55 -1.81
C LYS A 263 -2.62 13.06 -1.76
N PHE A 264 -2.36 12.33 -2.86
CA PHE A 264 -2.56 10.89 -2.99
C PHE A 264 -1.27 10.22 -3.41
N TYR A 265 -0.83 9.24 -2.65
CA TYR A 265 0.35 8.45 -2.95
C TYR A 265 -0.03 7.08 -3.51
N PHE A 266 0.18 6.87 -4.79
CA PHE A 266 -0.08 5.61 -5.49
C PHE A 266 1.10 4.66 -5.33
N ALA A 267 0.97 3.72 -4.39
CA ALA A 267 1.99 2.74 -4.08
C ALA A 267 2.02 1.57 -5.08
N GLU A 268 3.18 0.98 -5.31
CA GLU A 268 3.46 -0.15 -6.21
C GLU A 268 3.04 0.08 -7.67
N THR A 269 2.95 1.31 -8.14
CA THR A 269 2.42 1.60 -9.48
C THR A 269 3.49 1.77 -10.55
N ASN A 270 4.77 1.91 -10.17
CA ASN A 270 5.84 2.38 -11.06
C ASN A 270 5.50 3.75 -11.69
N ALA A 271 6.33 4.29 -12.57
CA ALA A 271 6.12 5.61 -13.14
C ALA A 271 6.48 5.73 -14.63
N SER A 272 7.08 4.72 -15.24
CA SER A 272 7.47 4.77 -16.66
C SER A 272 6.31 4.96 -17.64
N TRP A 273 5.09 4.62 -17.22
CA TRP A 273 3.84 4.80 -17.99
C TRP A 273 3.29 6.23 -17.91
N LEU A 274 3.67 7.00 -16.88
CA LEU A 274 3.03 8.26 -16.50
C LEU A 274 3.10 9.36 -17.59
N PRO A 275 4.24 9.62 -18.28
CA PRO A 275 4.30 10.69 -19.26
C PRO A 275 3.31 10.53 -20.41
N SER A 276 3.17 9.32 -20.95
CA SER A 276 2.21 9.08 -22.03
C SER A 276 0.76 9.19 -21.53
N THR A 277 0.49 8.76 -20.32
CA THR A 277 -0.84 8.86 -19.72
C THR A 277 -1.23 10.32 -19.48
N MET A 278 -0.35 11.13 -18.93
CA MET A 278 -0.61 12.57 -18.75
C MET A 278 -0.96 13.25 -20.07
N TYR A 279 -0.17 12.97 -21.13
CA TYR A 279 -0.43 13.50 -22.44
C TYR A 279 -1.83 13.10 -22.96
N PHE A 280 -2.17 11.81 -22.91
CA PHE A 280 -3.47 11.36 -23.41
C PHE A 280 -4.64 11.80 -22.54
N MET A 281 -4.46 11.99 -21.25
CA MET A 281 -5.52 12.55 -20.39
C MET A 281 -5.80 14.01 -20.75
N ASP A 282 -4.78 14.81 -21.06
CA ASP A 282 -4.95 16.20 -21.51
C ASP A 282 -5.62 16.26 -22.88
N ASP A 283 -5.16 15.46 -23.85
CA ASP A 283 -5.75 15.35 -25.19
C ASP A 283 -7.21 14.90 -25.13
N ASN A 284 -7.51 13.88 -24.36
CA ASN A 284 -8.88 13.43 -24.14
C ASN A 284 -9.76 14.49 -23.44
N HIS A 285 -9.21 15.24 -22.50
CA HIS A 285 -9.92 16.33 -21.84
C HIS A 285 -10.31 17.41 -22.87
N GLU A 286 -9.37 17.82 -23.72
CA GLU A 286 -9.65 18.79 -24.77
C GLU A 286 -10.77 18.32 -25.71
N ILE A 287 -10.71 17.06 -26.15
CA ILE A 287 -11.68 16.48 -27.09
C ILE A 287 -13.06 16.28 -26.45
N PHE A 288 -13.11 15.71 -25.24
CA PHE A 288 -14.36 15.18 -24.67
C PHE A 288 -15.01 16.08 -23.62
N SER A 289 -14.34 17.10 -23.09
CA SER A 289 -14.89 17.94 -22.03
C SER A 289 -16.22 18.62 -22.36
N THR A 290 -16.45 18.90 -23.64
CA THR A 290 -17.70 19.52 -24.13
C THR A 290 -18.77 18.50 -24.50
N ALA A 291 -18.38 17.25 -24.77
CA ALA A 291 -19.29 16.21 -25.26
C ALA A 291 -20.15 15.58 -24.17
N PHE A 292 -19.65 15.57 -22.92
CA PHE A 292 -20.29 14.86 -21.82
C PHE A 292 -20.92 15.78 -20.77
N GLU A 293 -21.09 17.07 -21.07
CA GLU A 293 -21.58 18.07 -20.09
C GLU A 293 -20.81 18.02 -18.77
N GLY A 294 -19.55 17.59 -18.86
CA GLY A 294 -18.70 17.33 -17.73
C GLY A 294 -18.43 18.58 -16.90
N ARG A 295 -18.06 18.37 -15.65
CA ARG A 295 -17.61 19.46 -14.76
C ARG A 295 -16.45 20.20 -15.44
N LYS A 296 -16.51 21.53 -15.41
CA LYS A 296 -15.34 22.34 -15.77
C LYS A 296 -14.26 22.16 -14.69
N MET A 297 -13.19 21.47 -15.05
CA MET A 297 -11.99 21.38 -14.25
C MET A 297 -11.26 22.73 -14.23
N LYS A 298 -10.61 23.07 -13.13
CA LYS A 298 -9.84 24.33 -12.99
C LYS A 298 -8.45 24.22 -13.61
N LEU A 299 -7.89 23.01 -13.62
CA LEU A 299 -6.58 22.64 -14.14
C LEU A 299 -6.73 21.57 -15.22
N THR A 300 -5.71 21.39 -16.04
CA THR A 300 -5.63 20.22 -16.93
C THR A 300 -5.36 18.94 -16.12
N PRO A 301 -5.67 17.76 -16.67
CA PRO A 301 -5.35 16.49 -16.00
C PRO A 301 -3.89 16.39 -15.57
N SER A 302 -2.93 16.74 -16.42
CA SER A 302 -1.50 16.69 -16.07
C SER A 302 -1.14 17.68 -14.95
N GLU A 303 -1.75 18.87 -14.91
CA GLU A 303 -1.55 19.83 -13.80
C GLU A 303 -2.09 19.27 -12.48
N TYR A 304 -3.24 18.58 -12.49
CA TYR A 304 -3.75 17.90 -11.29
C TYR A 304 -2.81 16.76 -10.85
N VAL A 305 -2.32 15.95 -11.78
CA VAL A 305 -1.35 14.89 -11.47
C VAL A 305 -0.12 15.48 -10.79
N ASN A 306 0.48 16.51 -11.38
CA ASN A 306 1.68 17.14 -10.86
C ASN A 306 1.47 17.77 -9.46
N LYS A 307 0.25 18.19 -9.15
CA LYS A 307 -0.06 18.87 -7.90
C LYS A 307 -0.50 17.91 -6.79
N HIS A 308 -1.21 16.84 -7.13
CA HIS A 308 -1.97 16.05 -6.16
C HIS A 308 -1.58 14.57 -6.10
N CYS A 309 -0.74 14.07 -7.03
CA CYS A 309 -0.47 12.64 -7.15
C CYS A 309 1.02 12.33 -7.01
N TRP A 310 1.35 11.42 -6.11
CA TRP A 310 2.68 10.86 -5.89
C TRP A 310 2.68 9.39 -6.30
N PHE A 311 3.85 8.87 -6.71
CA PHE A 311 3.97 7.51 -7.22
C PHE A 311 5.21 6.83 -6.67
N SER A 312 5.14 5.54 -6.37
CA SER A 312 6.35 4.78 -6.07
C SER A 312 6.84 3.96 -7.26
N ILE A 313 8.14 4.00 -7.46
CA ILE A 313 8.86 3.05 -8.31
C ILE A 313 9.48 1.97 -7.43
N ILE A 314 9.41 0.72 -7.87
CA ILE A 314 10.09 -0.39 -7.21
C ILE A 314 11.30 -0.80 -8.04
N ARG A 315 11.09 -1.50 -9.13
CA ARG A 315 12.13 -1.92 -10.07
C ARG A 315 11.82 -1.38 -11.47
N ASP A 316 11.82 -0.05 -11.57
CA ASP A 316 11.49 0.68 -12.80
C ASP A 316 12.69 1.52 -13.29
N PRO A 317 13.72 0.89 -13.85
CA PRO A 317 14.87 1.62 -14.39
C PRO A 317 14.48 2.54 -15.55
N VAL A 318 13.38 2.24 -16.27
CA VAL A 318 12.90 3.07 -17.37
C VAL A 318 12.40 4.43 -16.84
N ALA A 319 11.70 4.46 -15.72
CA ALA A 319 11.32 5.72 -15.08
C ALA A 319 12.54 6.58 -14.71
N ILE A 320 13.61 5.95 -14.21
CA ILE A 320 14.86 6.65 -13.86
C ILE A 320 15.57 7.19 -15.12
N ASP A 321 15.53 6.45 -16.22
CA ASP A 321 16.13 6.89 -17.48
C ASP A 321 15.35 8.01 -18.16
N MET A 322 14.04 8.07 -17.97
CA MET A 322 13.16 9.12 -18.49
C MET A 322 12.77 10.16 -17.44
N ALA A 323 13.56 10.34 -16.42
CA ALA A 323 13.30 11.23 -15.28
C ALA A 323 12.90 12.67 -15.70
N GLU A 324 13.46 13.19 -16.77
CA GLU A 324 13.14 14.53 -17.31
C GLU A 324 11.67 14.71 -17.73
N LEU A 325 10.94 13.61 -17.95
CA LEU A 325 9.54 13.60 -18.33
C LEU A 325 8.58 13.38 -17.13
N LEU A 326 9.13 13.17 -15.96
CA LEU A 326 8.38 12.85 -14.74
C LEU A 326 8.27 14.03 -13.77
N PRO A 327 7.22 14.11 -12.98
CA PRO A 327 7.13 15.05 -11.85
C PRO A 327 8.03 14.56 -10.70
N LEU A 328 9.32 14.85 -10.79
CA LEU A 328 10.34 14.26 -9.90
C LEU A 328 10.11 14.52 -8.42
N ASP A 329 9.46 15.62 -8.04
CA ASP A 329 9.10 15.91 -6.64
C ASP A 329 8.01 15.00 -6.11
N ASN A 330 7.34 14.26 -7.01
CA ASN A 330 6.22 13.38 -6.68
C ASN A 330 6.58 11.88 -6.88
N ILE A 331 7.84 11.56 -7.14
CA ILE A 331 8.29 10.18 -7.30
C ILE A 331 9.03 9.74 -6.05
N MET A 332 8.64 8.59 -5.53
CA MET A 332 9.30 7.91 -4.40
C MET A 332 9.76 6.53 -4.81
N TRP A 333 10.64 5.92 -4.02
CA TRP A 333 11.09 4.55 -4.23
C TRP A 333 10.66 3.66 -3.06
N GLY A 334 10.35 2.39 -3.35
CA GLY A 334 10.01 1.39 -2.35
C GLY A 334 10.68 0.05 -2.61
N THR A 335 10.89 -0.71 -1.54
CA THR A 335 11.43 -2.07 -1.60
C THR A 335 10.41 -3.10 -2.04
N ASP A 336 9.14 -2.85 -1.72
CA ASP A 336 8.04 -3.82 -1.76
C ASP A 336 8.36 -5.12 -0.98
N PHE A 337 9.15 -4.97 0.09
CA PHE A 337 9.51 -6.10 0.96
C PHE A 337 8.27 -6.58 1.76
N PRO A 338 8.01 -7.88 1.85
CA PRO A 338 8.85 -9.02 1.48
C PRO A 338 8.51 -9.66 0.11
N HIS A 339 7.79 -8.97 -0.76
CA HIS A 339 7.30 -9.54 -2.02
C HIS A 339 8.42 -9.84 -3.01
N SER A 340 8.22 -10.88 -3.84
CA SER A 340 9.22 -11.38 -4.81
C SER A 340 9.55 -10.39 -5.94
N VAL A 341 8.71 -9.39 -6.14
CA VAL A 341 8.93 -8.30 -7.11
C VAL A 341 9.83 -7.21 -6.54
N GLY A 342 10.07 -7.22 -5.24
CA GLY A 342 10.88 -6.28 -4.51
C GLY A 342 12.40 -6.42 -4.75
N SER A 343 13.17 -5.67 -3.98
CA SER A 343 14.63 -5.60 -4.09
C SER A 343 15.38 -6.27 -2.95
N PHE A 344 14.72 -6.61 -1.84
CA PHE A 344 15.32 -7.25 -0.67
C PHE A 344 16.01 -8.60 -1.01
N PRO A 345 17.16 -8.94 -0.43
CA PRO A 345 18.03 -8.15 0.44
C PRO A 345 19.12 -7.38 -0.33
N HIS A 346 18.88 -6.98 -1.57
CA HIS A 346 19.84 -6.37 -2.48
C HIS A 346 19.44 -4.95 -2.91
N SER A 347 18.70 -4.22 -2.06
CA SER A 347 18.19 -2.90 -2.40
C SER A 347 19.32 -1.90 -2.69
N GLN A 348 20.41 -1.93 -1.93
CA GLN A 348 21.53 -1.02 -2.18
C GLN A 348 22.22 -1.30 -3.53
N GLU A 349 22.41 -2.58 -3.89
CA GLU A 349 22.96 -2.95 -5.20
C GLU A 349 22.07 -2.49 -6.34
N PHE A 350 20.75 -2.61 -6.16
CA PHE A 350 19.79 -2.12 -7.14
C PHE A 350 19.86 -0.60 -7.29
N LEU A 351 19.86 0.14 -6.18
CA LEU A 351 19.93 1.60 -6.17
C LEU A 351 21.24 2.11 -6.77
N ASP A 352 22.37 1.52 -6.42
CA ASP A 352 23.70 1.88 -6.95
C ASP A 352 23.74 1.73 -8.48
N LYS A 353 23.15 0.66 -8.98
CA LYS A 353 23.08 0.40 -10.42
C LYS A 353 22.09 1.32 -11.14
N ALA A 354 20.90 1.48 -10.59
CA ALA A 354 19.80 2.22 -11.23
C ALA A 354 20.08 3.73 -11.26
N PHE A 355 20.72 4.25 -10.23
CA PHE A 355 21.02 5.68 -10.09
C PHE A 355 22.50 6.02 -10.35
N ALA A 356 23.26 5.16 -11.04
CA ALA A 356 24.67 5.39 -11.33
C ALA A 356 24.88 6.77 -12.01
N GLY A 357 25.66 7.65 -11.34
CA GLY A 357 25.90 9.02 -11.80
C GLY A 357 24.73 9.99 -11.66
N LYS A 358 23.69 9.62 -10.91
CA LYS A 358 22.46 10.42 -10.65
C LYS A 358 22.23 10.59 -9.14
N ASP A 359 23.25 10.98 -8.37
CA ASP A 359 23.22 10.99 -6.89
C ASP A 359 22.12 11.92 -6.34
N ASP A 360 21.95 13.11 -6.93
CA ASP A 360 20.90 14.05 -6.53
C ASP A 360 19.49 13.48 -6.76
N LEU A 361 19.29 12.79 -7.89
CA LEU A 361 18.02 12.13 -8.20
C LEU A 361 17.74 10.98 -7.22
N ARG A 362 18.77 10.17 -6.92
CA ARG A 362 18.67 9.11 -5.91
C ARG A 362 18.23 9.69 -4.58
N ARG A 363 18.94 10.70 -4.08
CA ARG A 363 18.65 11.36 -2.81
C ARG A 363 17.23 11.89 -2.77
N ARG A 364 16.79 12.56 -3.82
CA ARG A 364 15.42 13.08 -3.93
C ARG A 364 14.38 11.96 -3.79
N ILE A 365 14.50 10.91 -4.60
CA ILE A 365 13.50 9.85 -4.72
C ILE A 365 13.51 8.88 -3.53
N THR A 366 14.68 8.61 -2.93
CA THR A 366 14.81 7.62 -1.85
C THR A 366 14.83 8.23 -0.45
N LEU A 367 14.89 9.55 -0.32
CA LEU A 367 15.02 10.20 0.97
C LEU A 367 14.12 11.43 1.12
N GLU A 368 14.29 12.44 0.25
CA GLU A 368 13.64 13.75 0.45
C GLU A 368 12.14 13.69 0.20
N ASN A 369 11.73 13.12 -0.93
CA ASN A 369 10.31 13.01 -1.28
C ASN A 369 9.50 12.16 -0.29
N PRO A 370 9.94 10.94 0.11
CA PRO A 370 9.19 10.18 1.11
C PRO A 370 9.20 10.86 2.48
N ALA A 371 10.29 11.54 2.87
CA ALA A 371 10.31 12.29 4.12
C ALA A 371 9.29 13.45 4.11
N ASP A 372 9.23 14.22 3.03
CA ASP A 372 8.26 15.31 2.88
C ASP A 372 6.81 14.79 2.90
N TYR A 373 6.54 13.71 2.15
CA TYR A 373 5.19 13.16 2.05
C TYR A 373 4.67 12.57 3.37
N PHE A 374 5.52 11.88 4.12
CA PHE A 374 5.16 11.21 5.39
C PHE A 374 5.53 12.02 6.64
N GLY A 375 6.00 13.25 6.48
CA GLY A 375 6.30 14.17 7.59
C GLY A 375 7.47 13.69 8.47
N LEU A 376 8.52 13.11 7.90
CA LEU A 376 9.70 12.64 8.63
C LEU A 376 10.74 13.75 8.72
N ASP A 377 11.25 13.98 9.92
CA ASP A 377 12.30 14.97 10.18
C ASP A 377 13.69 14.39 9.85
N LEU A 378 14.28 14.81 8.74
CA LEU A 378 15.59 14.33 8.28
C LEU A 378 16.76 14.74 9.18
N ASP A 379 16.59 15.75 10.03
CA ASP A 379 17.62 16.19 10.98
C ASP A 379 17.53 15.45 12.31
N ALA A 380 16.43 14.73 12.57
CA ALA A 380 16.25 13.95 13.80
C ALA A 380 17.16 12.72 13.85
N GLU A 381 17.54 12.33 15.07
CA GLU A 381 18.09 11.00 15.34
C GLU A 381 16.96 9.99 15.34
N ILE A 382 17.15 8.86 14.67
CA ILE A 382 16.14 7.80 14.58
C ILE A 382 16.45 6.61 15.48
N THR A 383 15.42 5.85 15.82
CA THR A 383 15.49 4.69 16.69
C THR A 383 16.50 3.66 16.17
N GLU A 384 17.42 3.25 17.03
CA GLU A 384 18.32 2.15 16.73
C GLU A 384 17.61 0.80 16.85
N THR A 385 18.07 -0.17 16.05
CA THR A 385 17.55 -1.54 16.14
C THR A 385 17.96 -2.15 17.49
N PRO A 386 17.01 -2.68 18.28
CA PRO A 386 17.34 -3.32 19.55
C PRO A 386 18.31 -4.47 19.34
N VAL A 387 19.39 -4.49 20.12
CA VAL A 387 20.32 -5.62 20.16
C VAL A 387 19.57 -6.82 20.72
N ALA A 388 19.62 -7.96 20.00
CA ALA A 388 18.92 -9.18 20.36
C ALA A 388 19.51 -9.85 21.61
#